data_d0ccb8873b0e1f6503b542b2159aa30e
#
_entry.id   d0ccb8873b0e1f6503b542b2159aa30e
#
_cell.length_a   1.000
_cell.length_b   1.000
_cell.length_c   1.000
_cell.angle_alpha   90.00
_cell.angle_beta   90.00
_cell.angle_gamma   90.00
#
_symmetry.space_group_name_H-M   'P 1'
#
loop_
_entity.id
_entity.type
_entity.pdbx_description
1 polymer ?
#
loop_
_entity_poly.entity_id
_entity_poly.type
_entity_poly.pdbx_seq_one_letter_code
_entity_poly.pdbx_strand_id
1 'polypeptide(L)'
;SSDLVCEKMNQAVCRYGTEHHIWSMGSTMAMLLFTPESMFACNLGDSRIYFMDGGKLQQISTDHVFGGTAVGKAPLTQYLGLPEELQRLEPSVTEIEHKEGYRYLLCSDGVTDMLSDSEIEAILSQDMEIPEIVNDLLKNALQKGGRDNVTIVLCEVQKLDTVRRMKEWMKNLKDKK
;
A
#
# COMPACT_ATOMS: atom_id res chain seq x y z
N SER A 1 9.63 13.68 -10.15
CA SER A 1 9.96 13.05 -8.87
C SER A 1 8.67 12.67 -8.16
N SER A 2 8.72 11.68 -7.29
CA SER A 2 7.61 11.23 -6.43
C SER A 2 7.03 12.38 -5.61
N ASP A 3 7.89 13.27 -5.12
CA ASP A 3 7.54 14.44 -4.32
C ASP A 3 6.56 15.36 -5.06
N LEU A 4 6.82 15.66 -6.32
CA LEU A 4 5.93 16.49 -7.13
C LEU A 4 4.53 15.88 -7.30
N VAL A 5 4.43 14.55 -7.39
CA VAL A 5 3.14 13.86 -7.48
C VAL A 5 2.40 13.99 -6.15
N CYS A 6 3.10 13.71 -5.04
CA CYS A 6 2.53 13.84 -3.68
C CYS A 6 2.08 15.28 -3.39
N GLU A 7 2.89 16.28 -3.74
CA GLU A 7 2.52 17.70 -3.59
C GLU A 7 1.25 18.05 -4.36
N LYS A 8 1.15 17.65 -5.64
CA LYS A 8 -0.06 17.91 -6.45
C LYS A 8 -1.31 17.22 -5.89
N MET A 9 -1.16 15.99 -5.40
CA MET A 9 -2.26 15.27 -4.75
C MET A 9 -2.67 15.97 -3.46
N ASN A 10 -1.71 16.37 -2.64
CA ASN A 10 -1.95 17.13 -1.40
C ASN A 10 -2.71 18.43 -1.67
N GLN A 11 -2.23 19.24 -2.62
CA GLN A 11 -2.88 20.47 -3.03
C GLN A 11 -4.33 20.25 -3.52
N ALA A 12 -4.58 19.13 -4.24
CA ALA A 12 -5.93 18.79 -4.68
C ALA A 12 -6.86 18.48 -3.51
N VAL A 13 -6.38 17.74 -2.50
CA VAL A 13 -7.14 17.42 -1.28
C VAL A 13 -7.40 18.67 -0.46
N CYS A 14 -6.38 19.52 -0.22
CA CYS A 14 -6.52 20.78 0.51
C CYS A 14 -7.52 21.73 -0.19
N ARG A 15 -7.40 21.87 -1.50
CA ARG A 15 -8.32 22.71 -2.29
C ARG A 15 -9.75 22.21 -2.20
N TYR A 16 -9.98 20.90 -2.37
CA TYR A 16 -11.32 20.33 -2.25
C TYR A 16 -11.92 20.57 -0.87
N GLY A 17 -11.14 20.37 0.19
CA GLY A 17 -11.55 20.65 1.57
C GLY A 17 -11.98 22.11 1.75
N THR A 18 -11.20 23.06 1.23
CA THR A 18 -11.50 24.50 1.29
C THR A 18 -12.77 24.83 0.52
N GLU A 19 -12.90 24.37 -0.72
CA GLU A 19 -14.06 24.66 -1.59
C GLU A 19 -15.37 24.13 -1.02
N HIS A 20 -15.31 23.00 -0.26
CA HIS A 20 -16.50 22.35 0.31
C HIS A 20 -16.67 22.62 1.81
N HIS A 21 -15.88 23.51 2.39
CA HIS A 21 -15.89 23.85 3.83
C HIS A 21 -15.68 22.64 4.75
N ILE A 22 -14.83 21.68 4.35
CA ILE A 22 -14.46 20.51 5.14
C ILE A 22 -13.14 20.81 5.85
N TRP A 23 -13.20 21.13 7.15
CA TRP A 23 -12.06 21.64 7.94
C TRP A 23 -10.99 20.59 8.29
N SER A 24 -11.32 19.31 8.19
CA SER A 24 -10.39 18.20 8.52
C SER A 24 -10.53 17.07 7.50
N MET A 25 -10.08 17.33 6.28
CA MET A 25 -10.05 16.31 5.22
C MET A 25 -8.62 15.84 5.03
N GLY A 26 -8.41 14.53 5.15
CA GLY A 26 -7.10 13.92 4.94
C GLY A 26 -7.20 12.46 4.54
N SER A 27 -6.12 11.94 3.96
CA SER A 27 -6.00 10.53 3.60
C SER A 27 -4.56 10.07 3.72
N THR A 28 -4.33 8.83 4.12
CA THR A 28 -3.05 8.16 3.90
C THR A 28 -2.87 7.84 2.42
N MET A 29 -1.64 7.56 2.02
CA MET A 29 -1.30 7.10 0.69
C MET A 29 -0.26 5.99 0.77
N ALA A 30 -0.52 4.86 0.12
CA ALA A 30 0.46 3.81 -0.13
C ALA A 30 0.46 3.50 -1.62
N MET A 31 1.60 3.60 -2.28
CA MET A 31 1.74 3.49 -3.73
C MET A 31 2.95 2.65 -4.11
N LEU A 32 2.79 1.81 -5.12
CA LEU A 32 3.88 1.12 -5.82
C LEU A 32 3.94 1.58 -7.27
N LEU A 33 5.13 1.93 -7.74
CA LEU A 33 5.42 2.22 -9.14
C LEU A 33 6.45 1.23 -9.66
N PHE A 34 6.04 0.41 -10.62
CA PHE A 34 6.93 -0.54 -11.28
C PHE A 34 7.53 0.06 -12.55
N THR A 35 8.83 -0.04 -12.68
CA THR A 35 9.60 0.21 -13.93
C THR A 35 10.15 -1.11 -14.45
N PRO A 36 10.80 -1.18 -15.61
CA PRO A 36 11.44 -2.41 -16.07
C PRO A 36 12.52 -2.95 -15.14
N GLU A 37 13.21 -2.09 -14.38
CA GLU A 37 14.37 -2.45 -13.55
C GLU A 37 14.05 -2.47 -12.06
N SER A 38 13.19 -1.55 -11.60
CA SER A 38 12.95 -1.30 -10.17
C SER A 38 11.48 -1.13 -9.85
N MET A 39 11.14 -1.30 -8.57
CA MET A 39 9.89 -0.89 -7.97
C MET A 39 10.16 0.24 -6.96
N PHE A 40 9.37 1.29 -7.03
CA PHE A 40 9.37 2.39 -6.06
C PHE A 40 8.14 2.26 -5.17
N ALA A 41 8.37 2.18 -3.85
CA ALA A 41 7.32 2.30 -2.84
C ALA A 41 7.31 3.73 -2.33
N CYS A 42 6.12 4.33 -2.24
CA CYS A 42 5.95 5.67 -1.70
C CYS A 42 4.76 5.68 -0.73
N ASN A 43 4.95 6.20 0.49
CA ASN A 43 3.85 6.33 1.45
C ASN A 43 3.82 7.66 2.18
N LEU A 44 2.60 8.02 2.60
CA LEU A 44 2.26 9.09 3.53
C LEU A 44 1.22 8.54 4.51
N GLY A 45 1.46 8.69 5.80
CA GLY A 45 0.59 8.15 6.84
C GLY A 45 1.07 6.83 7.42
N ASP A 46 0.16 6.05 7.96
CA ASP A 46 0.37 4.78 8.66
C ASP A 46 -0.16 3.54 7.92
N SER A 47 -0.66 3.72 6.71
CA SER A 47 -0.87 2.60 5.78
C SER A 47 0.49 2.04 5.39
N ARG A 48 0.67 0.73 5.50
CA ARG A 48 1.98 0.11 5.35
C ARG A 48 2.18 -0.55 3.99
N ILE A 49 3.44 -0.56 3.57
CA ILE A 49 3.92 -1.30 2.42
C ILE A 49 4.96 -2.30 2.91
N TYR A 50 4.73 -3.57 2.60
CA TYR A 50 5.64 -4.66 2.90
C TYR A 50 6.19 -5.26 1.62
N PHE A 51 7.41 -5.75 1.74
CA PHE A 51 8.13 -6.52 0.75
C PHE A 51 8.42 -7.92 1.30
N MET A 52 8.31 -8.94 0.45
CA MET A 52 8.60 -10.31 0.82
C MET A 52 9.51 -10.97 -0.20
N ASP A 53 10.63 -11.50 0.27
CA ASP A 53 11.62 -12.28 -0.49
C ASP A 53 11.88 -13.59 0.23
N GLY A 54 11.72 -14.73 -0.47
CA GLY A 54 12.05 -16.04 0.05
C GLY A 54 11.36 -16.42 1.36
N GLY A 55 10.16 -15.89 1.62
CA GLY A 55 9.40 -16.14 2.84
C GLY A 55 9.72 -15.21 4.01
N LYS A 56 10.55 -14.19 3.81
CA LYS A 56 10.85 -13.20 4.83
C LYS A 56 10.15 -11.87 4.51
N LEU A 57 9.30 -11.42 5.42
CA LEU A 57 8.58 -10.14 5.33
C LEU A 57 9.42 -8.98 5.89
N GLN A 58 9.38 -7.85 5.21
CA GLN A 58 10.00 -6.62 5.63
C GLN A 58 9.08 -5.44 5.36
N GLN A 59 8.79 -4.61 6.37
CA GLN A 59 8.15 -3.33 6.14
C GLN A 59 9.15 -2.40 5.43
N ILE A 60 8.72 -1.82 4.31
CA ILE A 60 9.53 -0.89 3.51
C ILE A 60 8.99 0.54 3.51
N SER A 61 7.79 0.74 4.06
CA SER A 61 7.23 2.05 4.37
C SER A 61 7.66 2.51 5.76
N THR A 62 7.58 3.82 5.99
CA THR A 62 7.77 4.41 7.33
C THR A 62 6.43 4.92 7.83
N ASP A 63 6.02 4.52 9.04
CA ASP A 63 4.79 5.01 9.65
C ASP A 63 4.99 6.47 10.08
N HIS A 64 4.20 7.38 9.52
CA HIS A 64 4.24 8.80 9.86
C HIS A 64 3.27 9.10 11.01
N VAL A 65 3.66 8.69 12.21
CA VAL A 65 2.88 8.88 13.44
C VAL A 65 3.71 9.58 14.51
N PHE A 66 3.05 10.32 15.40
CA PHE A 66 3.75 10.87 16.56
C PHE A 66 4.24 9.73 17.45
N GLY A 67 5.54 9.70 17.73
CA GLY A 67 6.13 8.81 18.71
C GLY A 67 5.66 9.20 20.13
N GLY A 68 5.06 8.24 20.85
CA GLY A 68 4.64 8.45 22.23
C GLY A 68 3.71 7.35 22.73
N THR A 69 3.72 7.16 24.07
CA THR A 69 2.87 6.20 24.79
C THR A 69 1.44 6.74 24.99
N ALA A 70 0.85 7.40 23.99
CA ALA A 70 -0.51 7.89 24.08
C ALA A 70 -1.48 6.70 24.13
N VAL A 71 -2.43 6.77 25.04
CA VAL A 71 -3.54 5.82 25.09
C VAL A 71 -4.44 6.11 23.87
N GLY A 72 -4.45 5.18 22.90
CA GLY A 72 -5.22 5.33 21.67
C GLY A 72 -4.34 5.35 20.41
N LYS A 73 -4.95 5.60 19.25
CA LYS A 73 -4.28 5.68 17.97
C LYS A 73 -3.43 6.96 17.89
N ALA A 74 -2.15 6.83 17.55
CA ALA A 74 -1.25 7.97 17.45
C ALA A 74 -1.67 8.89 16.28
N PRO A 75 -1.66 10.23 16.45
CA PRO A 75 -1.96 11.15 15.36
C PRO A 75 -0.93 11.04 14.22
N LEU A 76 -1.41 11.19 12.99
CA LEU A 76 -0.53 11.23 11.81
C LEU A 76 0.30 12.52 11.78
N THR A 77 1.56 12.40 11.36
CA THR A 77 2.47 13.54 11.13
C THR A 77 2.57 13.91 9.66
N GLN A 78 2.28 12.97 8.74
CA GLN A 78 2.29 13.16 7.30
C GLN A 78 1.07 12.47 6.68
N TYR A 79 0.31 13.19 5.85
CA TYR A 79 -0.88 12.69 5.16
C TYR A 79 -1.27 13.63 4.00
N LEU A 80 -2.02 13.15 3.04
CA LEU A 80 -2.63 14.01 2.00
C LEU A 80 -3.74 14.88 2.64
N GLY A 81 -3.72 16.16 2.38
CA GLY A 81 -4.59 17.16 3.04
C GLY A 81 -3.88 17.92 4.16
N LEU A 82 -2.58 17.71 4.34
CA LEU A 82 -1.75 18.49 5.25
C LEU A 82 -1.51 19.89 4.65
N PRO A 83 -1.96 20.98 5.33
CA PRO A 83 -1.71 22.34 4.84
C PRO A 83 -0.22 22.67 4.83
N GLU A 84 0.28 23.24 3.73
CA GLU A 84 1.71 23.59 3.56
C GLU A 84 2.20 24.60 4.61
N GLU A 85 1.30 25.45 5.10
CA GLU A 85 1.59 26.43 6.16
C GLU A 85 1.89 25.77 7.51
N LEU A 86 1.42 24.54 7.73
CA LEU A 86 1.65 23.81 8.98
C LEU A 86 2.93 23.00 8.92
N GLN A 87 3.16 22.30 7.81
CA GLN A 87 4.33 21.45 7.63
C GLN A 87 4.54 21.10 6.17
N ARG A 88 5.81 21.01 5.76
CA ARG A 88 6.16 20.45 4.45
C ARG A 88 5.82 18.98 4.37
N LEU A 89 5.32 18.56 3.19
CA LEU A 89 5.05 17.17 2.91
C LEU A 89 6.36 16.41 2.66
N GLU A 90 6.57 15.32 3.39
CA GLU A 90 7.77 14.48 3.33
C GLU A 90 7.37 13.02 3.15
N PRO A 91 7.11 12.56 1.90
CA PRO A 91 6.79 11.17 1.63
C PRO A 91 7.99 10.26 1.88
N SER A 92 7.77 9.10 2.46
CA SER A 92 8.79 8.04 2.49
C SER A 92 8.85 7.35 1.14
N VAL A 93 10.05 7.25 0.57
CA VAL A 93 10.28 6.61 -0.74
C VAL A 93 11.38 5.57 -0.61
N THR A 94 11.09 4.35 -1.07
CA THR A 94 12.06 3.23 -1.10
C THR A 94 12.11 2.67 -2.51
N GLU A 95 13.32 2.44 -3.04
CA GLU A 95 13.53 1.76 -4.31
C GLU A 95 14.06 0.34 -4.07
N ILE A 96 13.49 -0.64 -4.76
CA ILE A 96 13.87 -2.05 -4.70
C ILE A 96 13.98 -2.59 -6.13
N GLU A 97 15.10 -3.24 -6.47
CA GLU A 97 15.22 -4.06 -7.67
C GLU A 97 14.27 -5.25 -7.55
N HIS A 98 13.30 -5.36 -8.46
CA HIS A 98 12.32 -6.45 -8.39
C HIS A 98 12.81 -7.70 -9.12
N LYS A 99 12.43 -8.87 -8.59
CA LYS A 99 12.73 -10.20 -9.15
C LYS A 99 11.48 -11.07 -9.17
N GLU A 100 11.48 -12.08 -10.04
CA GLU A 100 10.41 -13.08 -10.06
C GLU A 100 10.20 -13.71 -8.69
N GLY A 101 8.94 -13.85 -8.28
CA GLY A 101 8.53 -14.40 -6.99
C GLY A 101 8.49 -13.40 -5.85
N TYR A 102 8.94 -12.16 -6.04
CA TYR A 102 8.80 -11.12 -5.03
C TYR A 102 7.34 -10.73 -4.85
N ARG A 103 6.92 -10.62 -3.60
CA ARG A 103 5.58 -10.16 -3.21
C ARG A 103 5.64 -8.81 -2.54
N TYR A 104 4.65 -7.97 -2.82
CA TYR A 104 4.46 -6.67 -2.20
C TYR A 104 3.04 -6.56 -1.68
N LEU A 105 2.90 -6.26 -0.39
CA LEU A 105 1.63 -6.05 0.27
C LEU A 105 1.47 -4.57 0.63
N LEU A 106 0.38 -3.95 0.21
CA LEU A 106 -0.09 -2.66 0.70
C LEU A 106 -1.33 -2.92 1.56
N CYS A 107 -1.37 -2.36 2.75
CA CYS A 107 -2.53 -2.51 3.62
C CYS A 107 -2.79 -1.28 4.47
N SER A 108 -4.07 -1.07 4.79
CA SER A 108 -4.46 -0.10 5.81
C SER A 108 -4.17 -0.64 7.21
N ASP A 109 -4.21 0.24 8.19
CA ASP A 109 -4.07 -0.07 9.61
C ASP A 109 -5.11 -1.06 10.14
N GLY A 110 -6.29 -1.16 9.51
CA GLY A 110 -7.27 -2.22 9.81
C GLY A 110 -6.72 -3.65 9.69
N VAL A 111 -5.58 -3.85 8.98
CA VAL A 111 -4.83 -5.11 8.98
C VAL A 111 -3.81 -5.13 10.13
N THR A 112 -2.95 -4.11 10.20
CA THR A 112 -1.78 -4.10 11.09
C THR A 112 -2.12 -3.82 12.55
N ASP A 113 -3.29 -3.26 12.85
CA ASP A 113 -3.84 -3.18 14.20
C ASP A 113 -4.34 -4.54 14.72
N MET A 114 -4.66 -5.48 13.79
CA MET A 114 -5.20 -6.79 14.11
C MET A 114 -4.17 -7.90 14.00
N LEU A 115 -3.24 -7.81 13.04
CA LEU A 115 -2.26 -8.85 12.73
C LEU A 115 -0.85 -8.32 12.96
N SER A 116 -0.03 -9.09 13.68
CA SER A 116 1.40 -8.83 13.79
C SER A 116 2.12 -9.13 12.48
N ASP A 117 3.30 -8.54 12.27
CA ASP A 117 4.12 -8.80 11.09
C ASP A 117 4.43 -10.29 10.91
N SER A 118 4.63 -11.04 12.02
CA SER A 118 4.86 -12.49 11.96
C SER A 118 3.63 -13.28 11.50
N GLU A 119 2.42 -12.83 11.80
CA GLU A 119 1.19 -13.47 11.32
C GLU A 119 0.95 -13.14 9.85
N ILE A 120 1.23 -11.90 9.44
CA ILE A 120 1.18 -11.49 8.03
C ILE A 120 2.20 -12.32 7.23
N GLU A 121 3.43 -12.47 7.71
CA GLU A 121 4.47 -13.29 7.09
C GLU A 121 4.03 -14.75 6.93
N ALA A 122 3.46 -15.33 7.97
CA ALA A 122 2.99 -16.72 7.94
C ALA A 122 1.88 -16.93 6.89
N ILE A 123 0.95 -15.96 6.74
CA ILE A 123 -0.12 -16.03 5.74
C ILE A 123 0.44 -15.84 4.34
N LEU A 124 1.32 -14.85 4.13
CA LEU A 124 1.94 -14.58 2.83
C LEU A 124 2.88 -15.69 2.36
N SER A 125 3.41 -16.52 3.29
CA SER A 125 4.31 -17.64 2.99
C SER A 125 3.59 -18.91 2.53
N GLN A 126 2.25 -18.93 2.56
CA GLN A 126 1.47 -20.09 2.15
C GLN A 126 1.59 -20.32 0.64
N ASP A 127 1.60 -21.60 0.25
CA ASP A 127 1.57 -22.02 -1.16
C ASP A 127 0.11 -22.01 -1.66
N MET A 128 -0.41 -20.80 -1.87
CA MET A 128 -1.78 -20.54 -2.27
C MET A 128 -1.80 -19.45 -3.35
N GLU A 129 -2.90 -19.40 -4.11
CA GLU A 129 -3.13 -18.34 -5.08
C GLU A 129 -3.34 -16.97 -4.39
N ILE A 130 -2.90 -15.90 -5.05
CA ILE A 130 -2.98 -14.52 -4.50
C ILE A 130 -4.36 -14.16 -3.95
N PRO A 131 -5.51 -14.47 -4.63
CA PRO A 131 -6.83 -14.18 -4.08
C PRO A 131 -7.14 -14.92 -2.78
N GLU A 132 -6.62 -16.13 -2.59
CA GLU A 132 -6.83 -16.94 -1.39
C GLU A 132 -6.04 -16.35 -0.22
N ILE A 133 -4.78 -15.95 -0.46
CA ILE A 133 -3.93 -15.26 0.53
C ILE A 133 -4.59 -13.96 1.00
N VAL A 134 -5.11 -13.14 0.07
CA VAL A 134 -5.81 -11.89 0.42
C VAL A 134 -7.06 -12.17 1.26
N ASN A 135 -7.83 -13.20 0.91
CA ASN A 135 -9.00 -13.61 1.69
C ASN A 135 -8.62 -14.07 3.10
N ASP A 136 -7.50 -14.79 3.24
CA ASP A 136 -7.03 -15.25 4.54
C ASP A 136 -6.54 -14.08 5.41
N LEU A 137 -5.82 -13.12 4.86
CA LEU A 137 -5.47 -11.88 5.57
C LEU A 137 -6.73 -11.16 6.08
N LEU A 138 -7.72 -10.97 5.20
CA LEU A 138 -8.98 -10.32 5.55
C LEU A 138 -9.72 -11.07 6.66
N LYS A 139 -9.90 -12.39 6.51
CA LYS A 139 -10.59 -13.22 7.52
C LYS A 139 -9.91 -13.15 8.88
N ASN A 140 -8.58 -13.27 8.92
CA ASN A 140 -7.84 -13.22 10.17
C ASN A 140 -7.95 -11.85 10.85
N ALA A 141 -7.87 -10.74 10.10
CA ALA A 141 -8.06 -9.40 10.63
C ALA A 141 -9.48 -9.22 11.21
N LEU A 142 -10.52 -9.67 10.51
CA LEU A 142 -11.90 -9.61 10.98
C LEU A 142 -12.15 -10.50 12.22
N GLN A 143 -11.59 -11.70 12.26
CA GLN A 143 -11.71 -12.62 13.40
C GLN A 143 -11.06 -12.06 14.68
N LYS A 144 -10.02 -11.27 14.56
CA LYS A 144 -9.35 -10.61 15.69
C LYS A 144 -10.02 -9.32 16.15
N GLY A 145 -11.13 -8.98 15.55
CA GLY A 145 -11.97 -7.88 16.02
C GLY A 145 -12.47 -6.93 14.96
N GLY A 146 -11.77 -6.81 13.80
CA GLY A 146 -12.20 -5.97 12.68
C GLY A 146 -12.54 -4.54 13.11
N ARG A 147 -11.62 -3.88 13.83
CA ARG A 147 -11.91 -2.59 14.50
C ARG A 147 -11.99 -1.42 13.54
N ASP A 148 -11.46 -1.57 12.32
CA ASP A 148 -11.46 -0.54 11.30
C ASP A 148 -11.69 -1.14 9.92
N ASN A 149 -11.87 -0.30 8.91
CA ASN A 149 -11.96 -0.70 7.52
C ASN A 149 -10.65 -1.37 7.07
N VAL A 150 -10.77 -2.49 6.38
CA VAL A 150 -9.64 -3.28 5.91
C VAL A 150 -9.47 -3.11 4.41
N THR A 151 -8.31 -2.60 4.00
CA THR A 151 -7.91 -2.54 2.60
C THR A 151 -6.62 -3.34 2.41
N ILE A 152 -6.60 -4.22 1.42
CA ILE A 152 -5.46 -5.09 1.10
C ILE A 152 -5.22 -5.08 -0.41
N VAL A 153 -3.99 -4.84 -0.82
CA VAL A 153 -3.52 -5.03 -2.20
C VAL A 153 -2.26 -5.89 -2.15
N LEU A 154 -2.31 -7.06 -2.77
CA LEU A 154 -1.16 -7.97 -2.86
C LEU A 154 -0.73 -8.11 -4.32
N CYS A 155 0.53 -7.83 -4.58
CA CYS A 155 1.16 -7.97 -5.89
C CYS A 155 2.27 -9.03 -5.83
N GLU A 156 2.39 -9.84 -6.89
CA GLU A 156 3.51 -10.76 -7.07
C GLU A 156 4.17 -10.51 -8.42
N VAL A 157 5.51 -10.44 -8.42
CA VAL A 157 6.29 -10.30 -9.66
C VAL A 157 6.36 -11.65 -10.34
N GLN A 158 5.73 -11.75 -11.52
CA GLN A 158 5.73 -12.95 -12.33
C GLN A 158 6.66 -12.81 -13.52
N LYS A 159 7.27 -13.92 -13.93
CA LYS A 159 8.03 -13.96 -15.17
C LYS A 159 7.13 -13.60 -16.35
N LEU A 160 7.67 -12.78 -17.25
CA LEU A 160 6.97 -12.40 -18.47
C LEU A 160 6.79 -13.62 -19.36
N ASP A 161 5.66 -14.30 -19.28
CA ASP A 161 5.30 -15.35 -20.23
C ASP A 161 4.78 -14.73 -21.53
N THR A 162 5.71 -14.54 -22.46
CA THR A 162 5.43 -13.97 -23.81
C THR A 162 4.38 -14.82 -24.56
N VAL A 163 4.35 -16.12 -24.34
CA VAL A 163 3.40 -17.05 -24.98
C VAL A 163 1.99 -16.84 -24.43
N ARG A 164 1.86 -16.66 -23.11
CA ARG A 164 0.58 -16.38 -22.46
C ARG A 164 0.02 -15.03 -22.93
N ARG A 165 0.84 -13.99 -22.99
CA ARG A 165 0.42 -12.66 -23.49
C ARG A 165 -0.03 -12.70 -24.95
N MET A 166 0.66 -13.43 -25.81
CA MET A 166 0.21 -13.64 -27.21
C MET A 166 -1.13 -14.35 -27.28
N LYS A 167 -1.36 -15.38 -26.46
CA LYS A 167 -2.64 -16.10 -26.40
C LYS A 167 -3.77 -15.19 -25.93
N GLU A 168 -3.57 -14.41 -24.88
CA GLU A 168 -4.56 -13.46 -24.36
C GLU A 168 -4.86 -12.35 -25.38
N TRP A 169 -3.82 -11.80 -26.03
CA TRP A 169 -3.99 -10.82 -27.10
C TRP A 169 -4.78 -11.38 -28.27
N MET A 170 -4.48 -12.59 -28.71
CA MET A 170 -5.23 -13.28 -29.78
C MET A 170 -6.68 -13.59 -29.41
N LYS A 171 -6.95 -13.91 -28.14
CA LYS A 171 -8.30 -14.11 -27.61
C LYS A 171 -9.11 -12.80 -27.66
N ASN A 172 -8.54 -11.72 -27.16
CA ASN A 172 -9.18 -10.40 -27.18
C ASN A 172 -9.46 -9.85 -28.59
N LEU A 173 -8.68 -10.28 -29.62
CA LEU A 173 -8.96 -9.95 -31.02
C LEU A 173 -10.14 -10.73 -31.58
N LYS A 174 -10.41 -11.95 -31.08
CA LYS A 174 -11.56 -12.75 -31.52
C LYS A 174 -12.87 -12.29 -30.90
N ASP A 175 -12.82 -11.80 -29.66
CA ASP A 175 -14.01 -11.32 -28.91
C ASP A 175 -14.47 -9.91 -29.35
N LYS A 176 -13.69 -9.24 -30.23
CA LYS A 176 -14.02 -7.92 -30.82
C LYS A 176 -14.61 -8.02 -32.26
N LYS A 177 -14.87 -9.21 -32.76
CA LYS A 177 -15.58 -9.46 -34.01
C LYS A 177 -16.98 -10.03 -33.75
#